data_4f6a677836792206b14709cee76d294a
#
_entry.id   4f6a677836792206b14709cee76d294a
#
_cell.length_a   1.000
_cell.length_b   1.000
_cell.length_c   1.000
_cell.angle_alpha   90.00
_cell.angle_beta   90.00
_cell.angle_gamma   90.00
#
_symmetry.space_group_name_H-M   'P 1'
#
loop_
_entity.id
_entity.type
_entity.pdbx_description
1 polymer ?
#
loop_
_entity_poly.entity_id
_entity_poly.type
_entity_poly.pdbx_seq_one_letter_code
_entity_poly.pdbx_strand_id
1 'polypeptide(L)'
;MKKILVMLALVFACLWGTAFAADFSQLVILHTNDTHGYDQRADGVNGMATVAALKEDYEAKGYKVLLVDAGDAIQDNNLVNFSKGKTAIDFMNAVGYDAMTLGNHEFDYGSGVALARIKQAKFPIVSANIIVDATGKPFTGKTHAIIRKGDLKIGVFGLTTPSTITTSNPKSTRGLTFLSKEEMYKAAQKEVDVLKAAHCDLIVAIGHLGSEPDAVGDRSNDVLANVKGIDVFIDGHDHTVKNLYIDGSLLTETGSHLANIGVVRYEDGKWQEDLHAYGQFNKEDAKVKAIVDKAQAAIDKKLATKVGTTPFELNGSRDPGVRTEETNLGDFIADAYLWQVRQSAVLDRVTIDGALMNGGSIRAGIKAGAITEADLLRVLPYHNYLQYVTMKGSTLLEILEAATCTTPTALGAFPQVAGIVYTVDTKTLFAKGELYPHSVYYRPAAPGSRVTITSVGGKPFDPEATYNIAVPDFLTSGGDSYYSMQDPAKVTIHDVDYLDTDAVRNYLKELGGTVGADYKAPQGRITIR
;
A
#
# COMPACT_ATOMS: atom_id res chain seq x y z
N MET A 1 -35.32 11.69 -67.82
CA MET A 1 -34.09 11.46 -67.04
C MET A 1 -33.91 12.44 -65.89
N LYS A 2 -34.37 13.69 -65.89
CA LYS A 2 -34.20 14.66 -64.76
C LYS A 2 -35.08 14.39 -63.51
N LYS A 3 -36.18 13.63 -63.61
CA LYS A 3 -37.07 13.35 -62.48
C LYS A 3 -36.65 12.11 -61.65
N ILE A 4 -35.79 11.24 -62.15
CA ILE A 4 -35.27 10.07 -61.45
C ILE A 4 -34.06 10.44 -60.59
N LEU A 5 -33.29 11.46 -60.97
CA LEU A 5 -32.13 11.92 -60.17
C LEU A 5 -32.53 12.65 -58.87
N VAL A 6 -33.69 13.32 -58.85
CA VAL A 6 -34.17 14.03 -57.65
C VAL A 6 -34.73 13.06 -56.60
N MET A 7 -35.23 11.91 -56.98
CA MET A 7 -35.76 10.90 -56.07
C MET A 7 -34.65 10.06 -55.38
N LEU A 8 -33.50 9.88 -56.05
CA LEU A 8 -32.33 9.22 -55.43
C LEU A 8 -31.57 10.12 -54.41
N ALA A 9 -31.62 11.47 -54.61
CA ALA A 9 -31.01 12.40 -53.66
C ALA A 9 -31.80 12.55 -52.35
N LEU A 10 -33.11 12.36 -52.38
CA LEU A 10 -33.98 12.41 -51.18
C LEU A 10 -33.94 11.11 -50.35
N VAL A 11 -33.58 9.95 -50.92
CA VAL A 11 -33.41 8.69 -50.18
C VAL A 11 -32.06 8.61 -49.47
N PHE A 12 -31.02 9.36 -49.95
CA PHE A 12 -29.71 9.42 -49.27
C PHE A 12 -29.66 10.43 -48.13
N ALA A 13 -30.61 11.37 -48.02
CA ALA A 13 -30.67 12.36 -46.93
C ALA A 13 -31.36 11.86 -45.65
N CYS A 14 -31.98 10.67 -45.66
CA CYS A 14 -32.70 10.07 -44.51
C CYS A 14 -31.87 9.02 -43.74
N LEU A 15 -30.59 8.82 -44.08
CA LEU A 15 -29.70 7.88 -43.37
C LEU A 15 -28.66 8.59 -42.48
N TRP A 16 -28.85 9.85 -42.17
CA TRP A 16 -28.18 10.41 -41.01
C TRP A 16 -28.96 9.95 -39.79
N GLY A 17 -28.54 8.79 -39.28
CA GLY A 17 -29.02 8.29 -38.00
C GLY A 17 -28.86 9.40 -36.97
N THR A 18 -29.97 9.79 -36.37
CA THR A 18 -29.93 10.56 -35.13
C THR A 18 -29.06 9.78 -34.15
N ALA A 19 -27.85 10.26 -33.86
CA ALA A 19 -27.10 9.76 -32.74
C ALA A 19 -27.95 10.04 -31.50
N PHE A 20 -28.67 9.03 -31.03
CA PHE A 20 -29.34 9.14 -29.74
C PHE A 20 -28.24 9.30 -28.71
N ALA A 21 -28.35 10.33 -27.88
CA ALA A 21 -27.48 10.45 -26.72
C ALA A 21 -27.61 9.16 -25.87
N ALA A 22 -26.48 8.67 -25.36
CA ALA A 22 -26.49 7.47 -24.52
C ALA A 22 -27.38 7.71 -23.28
N ASP A 23 -28.24 6.72 -23.00
CA ASP A 23 -29.12 6.80 -21.82
C ASP A 23 -28.45 6.09 -20.64
N PHE A 24 -28.00 6.90 -19.68
CA PHE A 24 -27.37 6.43 -18.45
C PHE A 24 -28.37 6.26 -17.28
N SER A 25 -29.65 6.53 -17.46
CA SER A 25 -30.65 6.52 -16.39
C SER A 25 -30.79 5.17 -15.66
N GLN A 26 -30.40 4.09 -16.32
CA GLN A 26 -30.39 2.73 -15.77
C GLN A 26 -28.98 2.19 -15.52
N LEU A 27 -27.95 3.02 -15.55
CA LEU A 27 -26.60 2.63 -15.19
C LEU A 27 -26.31 3.00 -13.74
N VAL A 28 -25.77 2.06 -12.99
CA VAL A 28 -25.19 2.27 -11.66
C VAL A 28 -23.73 1.83 -11.71
N ILE A 29 -22.84 2.69 -11.24
CA ILE A 29 -21.45 2.33 -11.01
C ILE A 29 -21.30 2.09 -9.50
N LEU A 30 -21.01 0.85 -9.12
CA LEU A 30 -20.58 0.51 -7.77
C LEU A 30 -19.06 0.53 -7.74
N HIS A 31 -18.50 1.06 -6.66
CA HIS A 31 -17.05 1.06 -6.52
C HIS A 31 -16.55 0.87 -5.09
N THR A 32 -15.35 0.35 -5.00
CA THR A 32 -14.57 0.17 -3.79
C THR A 32 -13.15 0.63 -4.04
N ASN A 33 -12.44 0.94 -2.97
CA ASN A 33 -11.01 1.26 -2.94
C ASN A 33 -10.47 0.92 -1.55
N ASP A 34 -9.16 0.71 -1.44
CA ASP A 34 -8.46 0.53 -0.17
C ASP A 34 -9.17 -0.46 0.78
N THR A 35 -9.58 -1.60 0.20
CA THR A 35 -10.29 -2.63 1.00
C THR A 35 -9.37 -3.30 1.99
N HIS A 36 -8.05 -3.39 1.67
CA HIS A 36 -7.01 -3.89 2.56
C HIS A 36 -7.34 -5.24 3.21
N GLY A 37 -8.12 -6.08 2.49
CA GLY A 37 -8.54 -7.39 2.99
C GLY A 37 -9.58 -7.34 4.12
N TYR A 38 -10.23 -6.22 4.39
CA TYR A 38 -11.39 -6.12 5.27
C TYR A 38 -12.64 -6.65 4.58
N ASP A 39 -12.55 -7.87 4.08
CA ASP A 39 -13.50 -8.51 3.19
C ASP A 39 -14.62 -9.23 3.93
N GLN A 40 -14.43 -9.51 5.24
CA GLN A 40 -15.47 -10.06 6.11
C GLN A 40 -16.28 -8.93 6.74
N ARG A 41 -17.62 -9.08 6.76
CA ARG A 41 -18.48 -8.12 7.47
C ARG A 41 -18.20 -8.12 8.97
N ALA A 42 -17.94 -6.94 9.53
CA ALA A 42 -17.69 -6.71 10.94
C ALA A 42 -18.22 -5.32 11.35
N ASP A 43 -18.06 -4.92 12.60
CA ASP A 43 -18.43 -3.59 13.04
C ASP A 43 -17.65 -2.51 12.26
N GLY A 44 -18.35 -1.60 11.63
CA GLY A 44 -17.79 -0.58 10.75
C GLY A 44 -17.38 -1.07 9.33
N VAL A 45 -17.52 -2.36 9.01
CA VAL A 45 -17.06 -2.98 7.75
C VAL A 45 -18.22 -3.65 7.01
N ASN A 46 -18.49 -3.27 5.77
CA ASN A 46 -19.53 -3.90 4.95
C ASN A 46 -19.17 -5.33 4.52
N GLY A 47 -17.93 -5.57 4.13
CA GLY A 47 -17.46 -6.87 3.61
C GLY A 47 -17.93 -7.19 2.18
N MET A 48 -17.22 -8.09 1.51
CA MET A 48 -17.46 -8.45 0.10
C MET A 48 -18.82 -9.09 -0.16
N ALA A 49 -19.38 -9.81 0.81
CA ALA A 49 -20.72 -10.38 0.69
C ALA A 49 -21.82 -9.31 0.63
N THR A 50 -21.61 -8.16 1.28
CA THR A 50 -22.51 -7.00 1.19
C THR A 50 -22.39 -6.32 -0.17
N VAL A 51 -21.17 -6.17 -0.71
CA VAL A 51 -20.94 -5.63 -2.07
C VAL A 51 -21.68 -6.47 -3.11
N ALA A 52 -21.57 -7.79 -3.02
CA ALA A 52 -22.27 -8.71 -3.92
C ALA A 52 -23.80 -8.56 -3.82
N ALA A 53 -24.34 -8.55 -2.60
CA ALA A 53 -25.77 -8.40 -2.37
C ALA A 53 -26.31 -7.03 -2.84
N LEU A 54 -25.53 -5.95 -2.70
CA LEU A 54 -25.90 -4.62 -3.18
C LEU A 54 -25.94 -4.59 -4.71
N LYS A 55 -24.97 -5.21 -5.38
CA LYS A 55 -24.95 -5.38 -6.83
C LYS A 55 -26.21 -6.12 -7.30
N GLU A 56 -26.52 -7.28 -6.70
CA GLU A 56 -27.72 -8.06 -7.03
C GLU A 56 -29.02 -7.27 -6.79
N ASP A 57 -29.09 -6.46 -5.74
CA ASP A 57 -30.25 -5.64 -5.41
C ASP A 57 -30.51 -4.57 -6.49
N TYR A 58 -29.45 -3.92 -7.02
CA TYR A 58 -29.58 -3.00 -8.16
C TYR A 58 -29.95 -3.72 -9.46
N GLU A 59 -29.32 -4.87 -9.74
CA GLU A 59 -29.64 -5.67 -10.92
C GLU A 59 -31.10 -6.18 -10.89
N ALA A 60 -31.60 -6.59 -9.72
CA ALA A 60 -33.01 -7.01 -9.53
C ALA A 60 -34.01 -5.84 -9.73
N LYS A 61 -33.59 -4.60 -9.52
CA LYS A 61 -34.36 -3.38 -9.81
C LYS A 61 -34.30 -2.98 -11.29
N GLY A 62 -33.58 -3.73 -12.13
CA GLY A 62 -33.44 -3.48 -13.56
C GLY A 62 -32.27 -2.61 -13.96
N TYR A 63 -31.42 -2.18 -13.02
CA TYR A 63 -30.22 -1.42 -13.32
C TYR A 63 -29.12 -2.30 -13.95
N LYS A 64 -28.31 -1.68 -14.78
CA LYS A 64 -27.06 -2.22 -15.31
C LYS A 64 -25.94 -1.80 -14.37
N VAL A 65 -25.26 -2.74 -13.74
CA VAL A 65 -24.25 -2.43 -12.72
C VAL A 65 -22.86 -2.62 -13.30
N LEU A 66 -22.05 -1.56 -13.26
CA LEU A 66 -20.59 -1.60 -13.42
C LEU A 66 -19.99 -1.63 -12.01
N LEU A 67 -19.19 -2.65 -11.67
CA LEU A 67 -18.51 -2.76 -10.37
C LEU A 67 -17.00 -2.71 -10.58
N VAL A 68 -16.34 -1.70 -10.00
CA VAL A 68 -14.89 -1.47 -10.15
C VAL A 68 -14.20 -1.25 -8.81
N ASP A 69 -12.87 -1.42 -8.80
CA ASP A 69 -12.03 -1.21 -7.63
C ASP A 69 -10.82 -0.33 -7.96
N ALA A 70 -10.48 0.58 -7.07
CA ALA A 70 -9.40 1.53 -7.25
C ALA A 70 -8.09 1.14 -6.55
N GLY A 71 -7.88 -0.15 -6.24
CA GLY A 71 -6.61 -0.68 -5.74
C GLY A 71 -6.50 -0.80 -4.22
N ASP A 72 -5.36 -1.32 -3.77
CA ASP A 72 -5.02 -1.65 -2.38
C ASP A 72 -5.99 -2.68 -1.77
N ALA A 73 -6.17 -3.81 -2.48
CA ALA A 73 -7.05 -4.87 -2.04
C ALA A 73 -6.33 -6.03 -1.33
N ILE A 74 -5.01 -6.23 -1.56
CA ILE A 74 -4.38 -7.52 -1.29
C ILE A 74 -3.51 -7.59 -0.02
N GLN A 75 -3.39 -6.49 0.72
CA GLN A 75 -2.49 -6.39 1.87
C GLN A 75 -3.17 -5.70 3.06
N ASP A 76 -2.68 -5.88 4.24
CA ASP A 76 -2.97 -5.39 5.59
C ASP A 76 -3.72 -6.41 6.45
N ASN A 77 -4.95 -6.82 6.12
CA ASN A 77 -5.67 -7.80 6.93
C ASN A 77 -5.13 -9.23 6.74
N ASN A 78 -5.02 -9.97 7.84
CA ASN A 78 -4.53 -11.36 7.82
C ASN A 78 -5.35 -12.29 6.91
N LEU A 79 -6.62 -11.99 6.65
CA LEU A 79 -7.48 -12.73 5.73
C LEU A 79 -6.88 -12.82 4.33
N VAL A 80 -6.13 -11.79 3.92
CA VAL A 80 -5.46 -11.74 2.61
C VAL A 80 -3.95 -11.91 2.69
N ASN A 81 -3.30 -11.49 3.80
CA ASN A 81 -1.84 -11.53 3.96
C ASN A 81 -1.27 -12.95 3.85
N PHE A 82 -1.86 -13.93 4.53
CA PHE A 82 -1.38 -15.33 4.49
C PHE A 82 -1.36 -15.93 3.09
N SER A 83 -2.18 -15.43 2.21
CA SER A 83 -2.28 -15.90 0.82
C SER A 83 -1.53 -14.98 -0.16
N LYS A 84 -0.85 -13.93 0.35
CA LYS A 84 -0.25 -12.87 -0.46
C LYS A 84 -1.27 -12.33 -1.48
N GLY A 85 -2.45 -11.95 -0.96
CA GLY A 85 -3.56 -11.39 -1.74
C GLY A 85 -4.37 -12.36 -2.60
N LYS A 86 -4.02 -13.66 -2.59
CA LYS A 86 -4.79 -14.63 -3.40
C LYS A 86 -6.26 -14.66 -3.01
N THR A 87 -6.55 -14.64 -1.72
CA THR A 87 -7.93 -14.67 -1.17
C THR A 87 -8.73 -13.44 -1.58
N ALA A 88 -8.15 -12.24 -1.57
CA ALA A 88 -8.83 -11.02 -2.02
C ALA A 88 -9.32 -11.17 -3.47
N ILE A 89 -8.43 -11.59 -4.38
CA ILE A 89 -8.80 -11.79 -5.79
C ILE A 89 -9.85 -12.92 -5.95
N ASP A 90 -9.79 -13.98 -5.12
CA ASP A 90 -10.83 -15.03 -5.14
C ASP A 90 -12.20 -14.46 -4.72
N PHE A 91 -12.25 -13.57 -3.71
CA PHE A 91 -13.49 -12.90 -3.30
C PHE A 91 -14.00 -11.94 -4.39
N MET A 92 -13.15 -11.09 -4.95
CA MET A 92 -13.50 -10.18 -6.03
C MET A 92 -14.02 -10.94 -7.27
N ASN A 93 -13.39 -12.10 -7.59
CA ASN A 93 -13.89 -13.00 -8.64
C ASN A 93 -15.29 -13.57 -8.32
N ALA A 94 -15.57 -13.87 -7.05
CA ALA A 94 -16.87 -14.41 -6.62
C ALA A 94 -17.96 -13.34 -6.63
N VAL A 95 -17.63 -12.10 -6.25
CA VAL A 95 -18.52 -10.91 -6.32
C VAL A 95 -18.81 -10.53 -7.78
N GLY A 96 -17.85 -10.79 -8.68
CA GLY A 96 -17.94 -10.46 -10.09
C GLY A 96 -17.67 -8.98 -10.36
N TYR A 97 -16.48 -8.52 -9.98
CA TYR A 97 -15.95 -7.23 -10.39
C TYR A 97 -15.76 -7.16 -11.91
N ASP A 98 -15.89 -5.97 -12.47
CA ASP A 98 -15.75 -5.71 -13.90
C ASP A 98 -14.37 -5.18 -14.29
N ALA A 99 -13.71 -4.44 -13.40
CA ALA A 99 -12.32 -3.98 -13.56
C ALA A 99 -11.71 -3.57 -12.23
N MET A 100 -10.37 -3.50 -12.18
CA MET A 100 -9.58 -3.00 -11.05
C MET A 100 -8.34 -2.27 -11.57
N THR A 101 -7.84 -1.28 -10.84
CA THR A 101 -6.46 -0.78 -10.99
C THR A 101 -5.55 -1.35 -9.90
N LEU A 102 -4.25 -1.07 -9.98
CA LEU A 102 -3.31 -1.42 -8.91
C LEU A 102 -3.10 -0.22 -8.01
N GLY A 103 -3.04 -0.43 -6.70
CA GLY A 103 -2.49 0.51 -5.75
C GLY A 103 -1.01 0.20 -5.45
N ASN A 104 -0.44 0.87 -4.45
CA ASN A 104 0.95 0.63 -4.05
C ASN A 104 1.09 -0.68 -3.26
N HIS A 105 0.11 -1.07 -2.48
CA HIS A 105 0.15 -2.31 -1.69
C HIS A 105 -0.01 -3.59 -2.51
N GLU A 106 -0.41 -3.52 -3.78
CA GLU A 106 -0.30 -4.65 -4.70
C GLU A 106 1.15 -5.10 -4.95
N PHE A 107 2.14 -4.25 -4.64
CA PHE A 107 3.56 -4.54 -4.80
C PHE A 107 4.26 -5.00 -3.51
N ASP A 108 3.62 -5.02 -2.36
CA ASP A 108 4.24 -5.38 -1.07
C ASP A 108 4.85 -6.79 -1.06
N TYR A 109 4.25 -7.71 -1.79
CA TYR A 109 4.77 -9.08 -1.96
C TYR A 109 5.65 -9.26 -3.21
N GLY A 110 6.06 -8.16 -3.85
CA GLY A 110 6.88 -8.12 -5.06
C GLY A 110 6.07 -8.18 -6.36
N SER A 111 6.66 -7.60 -7.42
CA SER A 111 6.06 -7.53 -8.76
C SER A 111 5.67 -8.90 -9.33
N GLY A 112 6.40 -9.97 -8.98
CA GLY A 112 6.04 -11.34 -9.39
C GLY A 112 4.72 -11.81 -8.80
N VAL A 113 4.41 -11.45 -7.54
CA VAL A 113 3.13 -11.76 -6.90
C VAL A 113 2.03 -10.89 -7.50
N ALA A 114 2.27 -9.60 -7.72
CA ALA A 114 1.32 -8.71 -8.41
C ALA A 114 0.91 -9.30 -9.78
N LEU A 115 1.86 -9.74 -10.59
CA LEU A 115 1.58 -10.43 -11.87
C LEU A 115 0.77 -11.73 -11.68
N ALA A 116 1.01 -12.48 -10.61
CA ALA A 116 0.24 -13.68 -10.31
C ALA A 116 -1.22 -13.33 -9.96
N ARG A 117 -1.45 -12.22 -9.24
CA ARG A 117 -2.81 -11.71 -8.92
C ARG A 117 -3.51 -11.20 -10.17
N ILE A 118 -2.82 -10.47 -11.05
CA ILE A 118 -3.34 -10.03 -12.35
C ILE A 118 -3.83 -11.23 -13.19
N LYS A 119 -3.03 -12.31 -13.24
CA LYS A 119 -3.40 -13.54 -13.98
C LYS A 119 -4.53 -14.32 -13.34
N GLN A 120 -4.71 -14.22 -12.03
CA GLN A 120 -5.77 -14.91 -11.26
C GLN A 120 -7.14 -14.23 -11.44
N ALA A 121 -7.15 -12.91 -11.61
CA ALA A 121 -8.36 -12.12 -11.78
C ALA A 121 -9.12 -12.56 -13.04
N LYS A 122 -10.44 -12.74 -12.91
CA LYS A 122 -11.36 -13.05 -14.02
C LYS A 122 -11.87 -11.77 -14.70
N PHE A 123 -11.45 -10.64 -14.23
CA PHE A 123 -11.73 -9.29 -14.73
C PHE A 123 -10.42 -8.61 -15.10
N PRO A 124 -10.42 -7.60 -15.98
CA PRO A 124 -9.23 -6.85 -16.32
C PRO A 124 -8.71 -6.05 -15.13
N ILE A 125 -7.40 -6.18 -14.87
CA ILE A 125 -6.64 -5.27 -14.03
C ILE A 125 -5.86 -4.37 -14.98
N VAL A 126 -6.05 -3.06 -14.86
CA VAL A 126 -5.56 -2.05 -15.83
C VAL A 126 -4.68 -1.01 -15.14
N SER A 127 -3.61 -0.57 -15.80
CA SER A 127 -2.82 0.61 -15.41
C SER A 127 -2.08 1.15 -16.64
N ALA A 128 -2.22 2.44 -16.91
CA ALA A 128 -1.64 3.09 -18.06
C ALA A 128 -0.25 3.67 -17.79
N ASN A 129 0.14 3.82 -16.54
CA ASN A 129 1.37 4.52 -16.14
C ASN A 129 2.44 3.63 -15.50
N ILE A 130 2.26 2.30 -15.47
CA ILE A 130 3.31 1.38 -14.99
C ILE A 130 3.95 0.69 -16.21
N ILE A 131 5.24 0.93 -16.41
CA ILE A 131 5.98 0.46 -17.57
C ILE A 131 7.09 -0.51 -17.13
N VAL A 132 7.22 -1.64 -17.83
CA VAL A 132 8.34 -2.57 -17.65
C VAL A 132 9.56 -2.04 -18.40
N ASP A 133 10.62 -1.66 -17.72
CA ASP A 133 11.82 -1.00 -18.28
C ASP A 133 12.45 -1.81 -19.42
N ALA A 134 12.58 -3.11 -19.25
CA ALA A 134 13.21 -3.99 -20.23
C ALA A 134 12.44 -4.11 -21.57
N THR A 135 11.14 -3.76 -21.59
CA THR A 135 10.28 -3.98 -22.77
C THR A 135 9.55 -2.74 -23.25
N GLY A 136 9.47 -1.69 -22.43
CA GLY A 136 8.66 -0.51 -22.69
C GLY A 136 7.15 -0.78 -22.73
N LYS A 137 6.70 -1.97 -22.27
CA LYS A 137 5.29 -2.35 -22.29
C LYS A 137 4.61 -2.12 -20.94
N PRO A 138 3.27 -1.91 -20.92
CA PRO A 138 2.52 -1.82 -19.68
C PRO A 138 2.69 -3.06 -18.81
N PHE A 139 2.91 -2.87 -17.51
CA PHE A 139 3.12 -3.95 -16.53
C PHE A 139 1.91 -4.88 -16.42
N THR A 140 0.71 -4.32 -16.40
CA THR A 140 -0.55 -5.10 -16.36
C THR A 140 -0.87 -5.83 -17.66
N GLY A 141 -0.15 -5.51 -18.75
CA GLY A 141 -0.46 -5.98 -20.10
C GLY A 141 -1.71 -5.32 -20.73
N LYS A 142 -2.47 -4.57 -19.94
CA LYS A 142 -3.67 -3.82 -20.36
C LYS A 142 -3.66 -2.44 -19.71
N THR A 143 -3.82 -1.40 -20.51
CA THR A 143 -3.94 -0.02 -20.01
C THR A 143 -5.39 0.37 -19.75
N HIS A 144 -6.32 -0.25 -20.50
CA HIS A 144 -7.76 -0.04 -20.41
C HIS A 144 -8.55 -1.32 -20.69
N ALA A 145 -9.84 -1.25 -20.41
CA ALA A 145 -10.83 -2.25 -20.80
C ALA A 145 -12.09 -1.56 -21.38
N ILE A 146 -12.77 -2.24 -22.28
CA ILE A 146 -14.09 -1.82 -22.80
C ILE A 146 -15.11 -2.81 -22.30
N ILE A 147 -16.04 -2.34 -21.47
CA ILE A 147 -17.05 -3.13 -20.78
C ILE A 147 -18.42 -2.78 -21.36
N ARG A 148 -19.22 -3.80 -21.67
CA ARG A 148 -20.60 -3.61 -22.15
C ARG A 148 -21.59 -3.86 -21.01
N LYS A 149 -22.48 -2.91 -20.81
CA LYS A 149 -23.60 -3.01 -19.87
C LYS A 149 -24.92 -2.71 -20.63
N GLY A 150 -25.54 -3.78 -21.14
CA GLY A 150 -26.61 -3.63 -22.11
C GLY A 150 -26.10 -3.01 -23.41
N ASP A 151 -26.73 -1.92 -23.84
CA ASP A 151 -26.33 -1.20 -25.06
C ASP A 151 -25.17 -0.25 -24.82
N LEU A 152 -24.87 0.09 -23.56
CA LEU A 152 -23.78 1.00 -23.19
C LEU A 152 -22.40 0.35 -23.37
N LYS A 153 -21.49 1.11 -23.93
CA LYS A 153 -20.09 0.79 -24.10
C LYS A 153 -19.24 1.69 -23.21
N ILE A 154 -18.72 1.13 -22.12
CA ILE A 154 -18.01 1.86 -21.08
C ILE A 154 -16.51 1.59 -21.23
N GLY A 155 -15.73 2.65 -21.41
CA GLY A 155 -14.27 2.60 -21.37
C GLY A 155 -13.78 2.81 -19.95
N VAL A 156 -12.94 1.89 -19.47
CA VAL A 156 -12.32 1.98 -18.14
C VAL A 156 -10.81 1.93 -18.31
N PHE A 157 -10.06 2.87 -17.74
CA PHE A 157 -8.59 2.83 -17.71
C PHE A 157 -8.07 3.08 -16.28
N GLY A 158 -6.85 2.63 -16.00
CA GLY A 158 -6.28 2.67 -14.65
C GLY A 158 -5.05 3.56 -14.53
N LEU A 159 -4.84 4.14 -13.35
CA LEU A 159 -3.63 4.87 -12.94
C LEU A 159 -3.21 4.43 -11.54
N THR A 160 -1.90 4.33 -11.31
CA THR A 160 -1.30 3.94 -10.02
C THR A 160 -0.34 5.03 -9.55
N THR A 161 -0.32 5.32 -8.26
CA THR A 161 0.53 6.37 -7.70
C THR A 161 2.01 6.14 -7.98
N PRO A 162 2.74 7.13 -8.49
CA PRO A 162 4.20 7.03 -8.66
C PRO A 162 4.96 6.89 -7.34
N SER A 163 4.36 7.28 -6.21
CA SER A 163 4.96 7.10 -4.88
C SER A 163 5.19 5.63 -4.50
N THR A 164 4.59 4.68 -5.24
CA THR A 164 4.79 3.23 -5.08
C THR A 164 6.26 2.84 -5.01
N ILE A 165 7.15 3.56 -5.71
CA ILE A 165 8.61 3.34 -5.67
C ILE A 165 9.18 3.48 -4.24
N THR A 166 8.58 4.34 -3.41
CA THR A 166 9.04 4.64 -2.04
C THR A 166 8.10 4.14 -0.95
N THR A 167 6.81 3.96 -1.23
CA THR A 167 5.82 3.49 -0.25
C THR A 167 5.73 1.97 -0.18
N SER A 168 6.12 1.24 -1.25
CA SER A 168 6.37 -0.20 -1.21
C SER A 168 7.87 -0.48 -1.06
N ASN A 169 8.24 -1.74 -0.78
CA ASN A 169 9.65 -2.11 -0.74
C ASN A 169 10.29 -1.84 -2.12
N PRO A 170 11.34 -1.01 -2.23
CA PRO A 170 11.97 -0.68 -3.51
C PRO A 170 12.48 -1.88 -4.32
N LYS A 171 12.78 -3.03 -3.68
CA LYS A 171 13.09 -4.29 -4.41
C LYS A 171 11.88 -4.81 -5.17
N SER A 172 10.67 -4.59 -4.67
CA SER A 172 9.42 -5.08 -5.24
C SER A 172 9.05 -4.40 -6.55
N THR A 173 9.54 -3.19 -6.77
CA THR A 173 9.26 -2.37 -7.96
C THR A 173 10.44 -2.25 -8.91
N ARG A 174 11.55 -2.95 -8.62
CA ARG A 174 12.77 -2.91 -9.46
C ARG A 174 12.47 -3.34 -10.90
N GLY A 175 12.93 -2.54 -11.87
CA GLY A 175 12.69 -2.77 -13.30
C GLY A 175 11.32 -2.30 -13.78
N LEU A 176 10.64 -1.50 -12.96
CA LEU A 176 9.41 -0.81 -13.30
C LEU A 176 9.59 0.71 -13.22
N THR A 177 9.08 1.39 -14.21
CA THR A 177 8.93 2.86 -14.20
C THR A 177 7.46 3.19 -13.97
N PHE A 178 7.19 4.03 -12.97
CA PHE A 178 5.88 4.63 -12.75
C PHE A 178 5.91 6.04 -13.35
N LEU A 179 5.19 6.24 -14.46
CA LEU A 179 5.12 7.55 -15.10
C LEU A 179 4.44 8.53 -14.16
N SER A 180 5.03 9.71 -14.01
CA SER A 180 4.54 10.76 -13.11
C SER A 180 4.29 12.06 -13.88
N LYS A 181 3.48 12.95 -13.30
CA LYS A 181 3.22 14.29 -13.80
C LYS A 181 2.84 14.29 -15.29
N GLU A 182 3.51 15.10 -16.09
CA GLU A 182 3.21 15.26 -17.53
C GLU A 182 3.22 13.94 -18.30
N GLU A 183 4.10 12.99 -17.97
CA GLU A 183 4.13 11.69 -18.64
C GLU A 183 2.91 10.84 -18.27
N MET A 184 2.46 10.89 -17.02
CA MET A 184 1.22 10.25 -16.59
C MET A 184 0.00 10.89 -17.26
N TYR A 185 -0.04 12.25 -17.36
CA TYR A 185 -1.15 12.94 -18.05
C TYR A 185 -1.21 12.58 -19.53
N LYS A 186 -0.05 12.50 -20.22
CA LYS A 186 0.01 12.05 -21.62
C LYS A 186 -0.49 10.61 -21.78
N ALA A 187 -0.10 9.72 -20.85
CA ALA A 187 -0.58 8.34 -20.85
C ALA A 187 -2.10 8.29 -20.65
N ALA A 188 -2.64 9.00 -19.66
CA ALA A 188 -4.07 9.08 -19.39
C ALA A 188 -4.86 9.67 -20.57
N GLN A 189 -4.39 10.80 -21.16
CA GLN A 189 -5.05 11.41 -22.33
C GLN A 189 -5.07 10.46 -23.53
N LYS A 190 -3.98 9.73 -23.76
CA LYS A 190 -3.93 8.70 -24.81
C LYS A 190 -5.01 7.64 -24.61
N GLU A 191 -5.24 7.16 -23.37
CA GLU A 191 -6.29 6.18 -23.11
C GLU A 191 -7.70 6.78 -23.37
N VAL A 192 -7.94 8.01 -22.94
CA VAL A 192 -9.19 8.73 -23.24
C VAL A 192 -9.40 8.81 -24.76
N ASP A 193 -8.38 9.17 -25.53
CA ASP A 193 -8.49 9.32 -27.00
C ASP A 193 -8.76 7.97 -27.67
N VAL A 194 -8.11 6.90 -27.22
CA VAL A 194 -8.33 5.53 -27.70
C VAL A 194 -9.77 5.08 -27.42
N LEU A 195 -10.29 5.34 -26.21
CA LEU A 195 -11.64 4.96 -25.82
C LEU A 195 -12.70 5.77 -26.55
N LYS A 196 -12.47 7.07 -26.81
CA LYS A 196 -13.32 7.90 -27.66
C LYS A 196 -13.33 7.41 -29.12
N ALA A 197 -12.16 7.11 -29.66
CA ALA A 197 -12.04 6.54 -31.01
C ALA A 197 -12.72 5.17 -31.13
N ALA A 198 -12.79 4.42 -30.03
CA ALA A 198 -13.55 3.18 -29.94
C ALA A 198 -15.06 3.40 -29.76
N HIS A 199 -15.54 4.64 -29.76
CA HIS A 199 -16.96 5.02 -29.53
C HIS A 199 -17.49 4.48 -28.17
N CYS A 200 -16.75 4.67 -27.09
CA CYS A 200 -17.27 4.46 -25.76
C CYS A 200 -18.24 5.60 -25.40
N ASP A 201 -19.38 5.22 -24.80
CA ASP A 201 -20.43 6.16 -24.38
C ASP A 201 -20.07 6.88 -23.09
N LEU A 202 -19.24 6.24 -22.25
CA LEU A 202 -18.79 6.71 -20.95
C LEU A 202 -17.31 6.35 -20.78
N ILE A 203 -16.53 7.27 -20.20
CA ILE A 203 -15.13 7.05 -19.86
C ILE A 203 -14.94 7.20 -18.35
N VAL A 204 -14.57 6.10 -17.71
CA VAL A 204 -14.28 5.99 -16.28
C VAL A 204 -12.77 5.81 -16.07
N ALA A 205 -12.15 6.69 -15.31
CA ALA A 205 -10.82 6.47 -14.78
C ALA A 205 -10.94 5.80 -13.40
N ILE A 206 -10.17 4.76 -13.16
CA ILE A 206 -9.96 4.17 -11.84
C ILE A 206 -8.52 4.46 -11.43
N GLY A 207 -8.33 5.37 -10.48
CA GLY A 207 -7.03 5.83 -10.01
C GLY A 207 -6.73 5.31 -8.61
N HIS A 208 -5.45 5.21 -8.30
CA HIS A 208 -4.97 5.05 -6.94
C HIS A 208 -3.88 6.08 -6.71
N LEU A 209 -4.29 7.35 -6.62
CA LEU A 209 -3.39 8.50 -6.65
C LEU A 209 -3.46 9.34 -5.37
N GLY A 210 -4.64 9.42 -4.78
CA GLY A 210 -4.90 10.29 -3.64
C GLY A 210 -4.84 11.78 -3.98
N SER A 211 -4.81 12.60 -2.92
CA SER A 211 -4.73 14.05 -3.00
C SER A 211 -3.76 14.65 -1.97
N GLU A 212 -2.79 13.87 -1.52
CA GLU A 212 -1.83 14.27 -0.48
C GLU A 212 -1.04 15.53 -0.88
N PRO A 213 -0.76 16.43 0.09
CA PRO A 213 -0.12 17.72 -0.19
C PRO A 213 1.30 17.63 -0.75
N ASP A 214 2.02 16.54 -0.49
CA ASP A 214 3.39 16.29 -0.96
C ASP A 214 3.46 15.60 -2.32
N ALA A 215 2.33 15.05 -2.82
CA ALA A 215 2.21 14.40 -4.13
C ALA A 215 1.81 15.36 -5.27
N VAL A 216 2.07 16.66 -5.13
CA VAL A 216 1.68 17.67 -6.13
C VAL A 216 2.21 17.33 -7.53
N GLY A 217 1.29 17.25 -8.48
CA GLY A 217 1.53 16.84 -9.87
C GLY A 217 1.18 15.37 -10.12
N ASP A 218 1.01 14.55 -9.10
CA ASP A 218 0.72 13.13 -9.24
C ASP A 218 -0.66 12.72 -8.67
N ARG A 219 -1.44 13.70 -8.20
CA ARG A 219 -2.77 13.49 -7.58
C ARG A 219 -3.87 13.34 -8.62
N SER A 220 -4.98 12.75 -8.24
CA SER A 220 -6.21 12.65 -9.05
C SER A 220 -6.71 14.02 -9.53
N ASN A 221 -6.64 15.05 -8.66
CA ASN A 221 -6.98 16.43 -9.01
C ASN A 221 -6.10 16.98 -10.14
N ASP A 222 -4.80 16.67 -10.09
CA ASP A 222 -3.84 17.15 -11.10
C ASP A 222 -4.10 16.47 -12.45
N VAL A 223 -4.48 15.17 -12.44
CA VAL A 223 -4.89 14.46 -13.66
C VAL A 223 -6.13 15.10 -14.27
N LEU A 224 -7.19 15.34 -13.49
CA LEU A 224 -8.43 15.95 -14.00
C LEU A 224 -8.24 17.38 -14.51
N ALA A 225 -7.31 18.15 -13.93
CA ALA A 225 -6.97 19.48 -14.43
C ALA A 225 -6.27 19.44 -15.79
N ASN A 226 -5.51 18.38 -16.10
CA ASN A 226 -4.66 18.29 -17.29
C ASN A 226 -5.18 17.34 -18.38
N VAL A 227 -6.09 16.41 -18.07
CA VAL A 227 -6.65 15.40 -18.98
C VAL A 227 -8.12 15.71 -19.25
N LYS A 228 -8.53 15.72 -20.53
CA LYS A 228 -9.89 16.12 -20.91
C LYS A 228 -10.70 14.94 -21.45
N GLY A 229 -11.90 14.77 -20.90
CA GLY A 229 -12.88 13.79 -21.37
C GLY A 229 -12.97 12.53 -20.54
N ILE A 230 -12.57 12.60 -19.30
CA ILE A 230 -12.94 11.68 -18.24
C ILE A 230 -14.31 12.14 -17.72
N ASP A 231 -15.27 11.22 -17.60
CA ASP A 231 -16.61 11.55 -17.07
C ASP A 231 -16.66 11.30 -15.54
N VAL A 232 -16.11 10.17 -15.10
CA VAL A 232 -16.04 9.78 -13.68
C VAL A 232 -14.61 9.31 -13.36
N PHE A 233 -14.06 9.82 -12.28
CA PHE A 233 -12.78 9.38 -11.70
C PHE A 233 -13.03 8.77 -10.32
N ILE A 234 -12.76 7.49 -10.18
CA ILE A 234 -12.83 6.75 -8.91
C ILE A 234 -11.42 6.60 -8.40
N ASP A 235 -11.13 7.14 -7.20
CA ASP A 235 -9.80 7.22 -6.61
C ASP A 235 -9.65 6.33 -5.36
N GLY A 236 -8.46 6.28 -4.81
CA GLY A 236 -8.04 5.64 -3.57
C GLY A 236 -6.73 6.22 -3.08
N HIS A 237 -6.03 5.55 -2.16
CA HIS A 237 -4.70 5.82 -1.64
C HIS A 237 -4.66 6.62 -0.35
N ASP A 238 -5.32 7.77 -0.25
CA ASP A 238 -5.25 8.61 0.95
C ASP A 238 -6.33 8.29 2.00
N HIS A 239 -7.17 7.28 1.74
CA HIS A 239 -8.22 6.78 2.63
C HIS A 239 -9.28 7.83 2.99
N THR A 240 -9.43 8.87 2.16
CA THR A 240 -10.42 9.93 2.39
C THR A 240 -11.74 9.62 1.71
N VAL A 241 -12.81 10.25 2.16
CA VAL A 241 -14.09 10.25 1.43
C VAL A 241 -14.12 11.48 0.55
N LYS A 242 -14.26 11.29 -0.76
CA LYS A 242 -14.33 12.38 -1.75
C LYS A 242 -15.62 12.30 -2.54
N ASN A 243 -16.19 13.46 -2.83
CA ASN A 243 -17.30 13.65 -3.77
C ASN A 243 -17.18 15.07 -4.33
N LEU A 244 -16.39 15.24 -5.37
CA LEU A 244 -15.98 16.52 -5.91
C LEU A 244 -16.22 16.60 -7.40
N TYR A 245 -16.42 17.82 -7.93
CA TYR A 245 -16.44 18.07 -9.37
C TYR A 245 -15.23 18.90 -9.75
N ILE A 246 -14.46 18.41 -10.72
CA ILE A 246 -13.29 19.08 -11.27
C ILE A 246 -13.45 19.12 -12.79
N ASP A 247 -13.54 20.32 -13.36
CA ASP A 247 -13.69 20.55 -14.81
C ASP A 247 -14.84 19.73 -15.46
N GLY A 248 -15.91 19.49 -14.71
CA GLY A 248 -17.10 18.76 -15.17
C GLY A 248 -17.06 17.25 -14.92
N SER A 249 -15.94 16.70 -14.47
CA SER A 249 -15.79 15.29 -14.09
C SER A 249 -16.14 15.10 -12.62
N LEU A 250 -16.81 13.99 -12.27
CA LEU A 250 -16.98 13.56 -10.89
C LEU A 250 -15.69 12.85 -10.41
N LEU A 251 -15.12 13.32 -9.30
CA LEU A 251 -14.05 12.64 -8.55
C LEU A 251 -14.63 12.08 -7.26
N THR A 252 -14.46 10.77 -7.03
CA THR A 252 -15.04 10.08 -5.88
C THR A 252 -14.09 9.06 -5.26
N GLU A 253 -14.18 8.89 -3.93
CA GLU A 253 -13.43 7.93 -3.13
C GLU A 253 -14.25 7.56 -1.87
N THR A 254 -14.21 6.27 -1.45
CA THR A 254 -15.08 5.75 -0.39
C THR A 254 -14.47 5.74 1.01
N GLY A 255 -13.26 6.26 1.19
CA GLY A 255 -12.46 6.04 2.41
C GLY A 255 -11.69 4.72 2.30
N SER A 256 -11.72 3.89 3.34
CA SER A 256 -11.01 2.61 3.34
C SER A 256 -11.75 1.50 4.07
N HIS A 257 -11.20 0.27 4.00
CA HIS A 257 -11.62 -0.91 4.78
C HIS A 257 -13.11 -1.28 4.59
N LEU A 258 -13.67 -1.00 3.41
CA LEU A 258 -15.10 -1.23 3.14
C LEU A 258 -16.05 -0.59 4.17
N ALA A 259 -15.63 0.52 4.80
CA ALA A 259 -16.51 1.31 5.65
C ALA A 259 -17.71 1.84 4.85
N ASN A 260 -17.47 2.17 3.58
CA ASN A 260 -18.50 2.58 2.62
C ASN A 260 -18.37 1.76 1.32
N ILE A 261 -19.47 1.69 0.58
CA ILE A 261 -19.53 1.24 -0.81
C ILE A 261 -20.04 2.42 -1.63
N GLY A 262 -19.30 2.84 -2.65
CA GLY A 262 -19.67 3.95 -3.51
C GLY A 262 -20.74 3.54 -4.53
N VAL A 263 -21.69 4.44 -4.78
CA VAL A 263 -22.79 4.27 -5.72
C VAL A 263 -22.93 5.52 -6.57
N VAL A 264 -22.44 5.45 -7.81
CA VAL A 264 -22.52 6.57 -8.75
C VAL A 264 -23.66 6.35 -9.73
N ARG A 265 -24.51 7.36 -9.90
CA ARG A 265 -25.65 7.38 -10.81
C ARG A 265 -25.67 8.65 -11.65
N TYR A 266 -26.29 8.59 -12.82
CA TYR A 266 -26.52 9.76 -13.65
C TYR A 266 -27.92 10.30 -13.40
N GLU A 267 -28.01 11.44 -12.74
CA GLU A 267 -29.26 12.09 -12.34
C GLU A 267 -29.20 13.58 -12.63
N ASP A 268 -30.28 14.17 -13.08
CA ASP A 268 -30.40 15.62 -13.40
C ASP A 268 -29.28 16.15 -14.33
N GLY A 269 -28.84 15.30 -15.27
CA GLY A 269 -27.84 15.70 -16.27
C GLY A 269 -26.39 15.63 -15.81
N LYS A 270 -26.11 15.03 -14.65
CA LYS A 270 -24.77 14.89 -14.09
C LYS A 270 -24.58 13.56 -13.34
N TRP A 271 -23.34 13.14 -13.20
CA TRP A 271 -22.97 12.02 -12.35
C TRP A 271 -23.03 12.45 -10.89
N GLN A 272 -23.64 11.66 -10.03
CA GLN A 272 -23.79 11.90 -8.60
C GLN A 272 -23.40 10.65 -7.82
N GLU A 273 -22.80 10.83 -6.66
CA GLU A 273 -22.45 9.74 -5.77
C GLU A 273 -23.28 9.76 -4.51
N ASP A 274 -23.73 8.56 -4.12
CA ASP A 274 -24.18 8.23 -2.78
C ASP A 274 -23.22 7.21 -2.16
N LEU A 275 -23.01 7.29 -0.84
CA LEU A 275 -22.22 6.32 -0.10
C LEU A 275 -23.15 5.42 0.70
N HIS A 276 -23.02 4.11 0.52
CA HIS A 276 -23.61 3.13 1.41
C HIS A 276 -22.66 2.83 2.57
N ALA A 277 -22.75 3.63 3.63
CA ALA A 277 -22.00 3.40 4.86
C ALA A 277 -22.43 2.08 5.54
N TYR A 278 -21.54 1.52 6.37
CA TYR A 278 -21.86 0.34 7.17
C TYR A 278 -23.20 0.52 7.93
N GLY A 279 -24.05 -0.50 7.85
CA GLY A 279 -25.36 -0.50 8.49
C GLY A 279 -26.50 0.08 7.64
N GLN A 280 -26.24 0.80 6.55
CA GLN A 280 -27.29 1.29 5.65
C GLN A 280 -27.86 0.19 4.74
N PHE A 281 -27.03 -0.79 4.37
CA PHE A 281 -27.45 -1.98 3.61
C PHE A 281 -27.05 -3.24 4.38
N ASN A 282 -28.05 -4.05 4.79
CA ASN A 282 -27.84 -5.14 5.75
C ASN A 282 -28.03 -6.55 5.15
N LYS A 283 -28.03 -6.66 3.81
CA LYS A 283 -28.06 -7.96 3.13
C LYS A 283 -26.63 -8.42 2.84
N GLU A 284 -26.44 -9.73 2.80
CA GLU A 284 -25.19 -10.39 2.39
C GLU A 284 -25.54 -11.48 1.38
N ASP A 285 -24.78 -11.57 0.27
CA ASP A 285 -24.90 -12.71 -0.65
C ASP A 285 -24.39 -13.98 0.04
N ALA A 286 -25.23 -15.01 0.06
CA ALA A 286 -24.97 -16.24 0.79
C ALA A 286 -23.78 -17.04 0.23
N LYS A 287 -23.50 -16.96 -1.10
CA LYS A 287 -22.41 -17.69 -1.74
C LYS A 287 -21.07 -17.02 -1.43
N VAL A 288 -20.99 -15.70 -1.59
CA VAL A 288 -19.79 -14.93 -1.27
C VAL A 288 -19.50 -15.02 0.23
N LYS A 289 -20.53 -14.88 1.08
CA LYS A 289 -20.39 -15.06 2.53
C LYS A 289 -19.78 -16.42 2.90
N ALA A 290 -20.27 -17.49 2.34
CA ALA A 290 -19.74 -18.83 2.62
C ALA A 290 -18.26 -18.99 2.21
N ILE A 291 -17.83 -18.32 1.13
CA ILE A 291 -16.43 -18.33 0.70
C ILE A 291 -15.55 -17.54 1.69
N VAL A 292 -15.99 -16.34 2.08
CA VAL A 292 -15.28 -15.48 3.03
C VAL A 292 -15.19 -16.14 4.41
N ASP A 293 -16.33 -16.63 4.94
CA ASP A 293 -16.37 -17.29 6.27
C ASP A 293 -15.46 -18.53 6.33
N LYS A 294 -15.43 -19.32 5.24
CA LYS A 294 -14.52 -20.48 5.16
C LYS A 294 -13.05 -20.06 5.18
N ALA A 295 -12.68 -19.01 4.48
CA ALA A 295 -11.33 -18.47 4.49
C ALA A 295 -10.98 -17.94 5.88
N GLN A 296 -11.87 -17.15 6.48
CA GLN A 296 -11.69 -16.61 7.84
C GLN A 296 -11.50 -17.70 8.87
N ALA A 297 -12.34 -18.73 8.89
CA ALA A 297 -12.21 -19.83 9.85
C ALA A 297 -10.87 -20.58 9.73
N ALA A 298 -10.34 -20.71 8.51
CA ALA A 298 -9.02 -21.32 8.30
C ALA A 298 -7.88 -20.45 8.84
N ILE A 299 -8.00 -19.12 8.71
CA ILE A 299 -7.06 -18.15 9.24
C ILE A 299 -7.15 -18.08 10.76
N ASP A 300 -8.37 -18.00 11.33
CA ASP A 300 -8.59 -17.93 12.78
C ASP A 300 -7.92 -19.09 13.52
N LYS A 301 -8.03 -20.30 12.98
CA LYS A 301 -7.37 -21.48 13.54
C LYS A 301 -5.84 -21.33 13.56
N LYS A 302 -5.26 -20.76 12.52
CA LYS A 302 -3.82 -20.53 12.42
C LYS A 302 -3.39 -19.38 13.34
N LEU A 303 -4.16 -18.29 13.34
CA LEU A 303 -3.90 -17.08 14.13
C LEU A 303 -4.03 -17.32 15.65
N ALA A 304 -4.91 -18.21 16.07
CA ALA A 304 -5.10 -18.58 17.47
C ALA A 304 -3.92 -19.39 18.06
N THR A 305 -2.95 -19.82 17.23
CA THR A 305 -1.78 -20.56 17.72
C THR A 305 -0.98 -19.70 18.68
N LYS A 306 -0.88 -20.15 19.94
CA LYS A 306 -0.08 -19.48 20.97
C LYS A 306 1.41 -19.69 20.66
N VAL A 307 2.16 -18.59 20.62
CA VAL A 307 3.62 -18.58 20.40
C VAL A 307 4.41 -18.24 21.67
N GLY A 308 3.76 -17.59 22.64
CA GLY A 308 4.40 -17.22 23.90
C GLY A 308 3.45 -16.53 24.88
N THR A 309 4.03 -15.85 25.87
CA THR A 309 3.31 -15.03 26.84
C THR A 309 4.13 -13.79 27.19
N THR A 310 3.45 -12.72 27.62
CA THR A 310 4.06 -11.57 28.26
C THR A 310 3.32 -11.23 29.56
N PRO A 311 4.03 -11.02 30.69
CA PRO A 311 3.38 -10.65 31.95
C PRO A 311 2.98 -9.18 32.04
N PHE A 312 3.33 -8.36 31.04
CA PHE A 312 3.05 -6.93 30.96
C PHE A 312 2.75 -6.54 29.51
N GLU A 313 2.24 -5.34 29.31
CA GLU A 313 2.00 -4.77 27.99
C GLU A 313 3.34 -4.41 27.30
N LEU A 314 3.43 -4.74 26.01
CA LEU A 314 4.50 -4.31 25.13
C LEU A 314 3.96 -3.15 24.28
N ASN A 315 4.51 -1.95 24.47
CA ASN A 315 4.02 -0.72 23.88
C ASN A 315 4.40 -0.60 22.39
N GLY A 316 3.41 -0.68 21.51
CA GLY A 316 3.53 -0.41 20.07
C GLY A 316 2.75 0.85 19.64
N SER A 317 2.41 1.75 20.58
CA SER A 317 1.77 3.02 20.23
C SER A 317 2.63 3.82 19.26
N ARG A 318 1.96 4.54 18.34
CA ARG A 318 2.65 5.31 17.31
C ARG A 318 3.27 6.60 17.87
N ASP A 319 2.48 7.38 18.62
CA ASP A 319 2.84 8.71 19.13
C ASP A 319 2.02 9.03 20.41
N PRO A 320 2.66 9.21 21.61
CA PRO A 320 4.07 8.88 21.87
C PRO A 320 4.30 7.36 21.75
N GLY A 321 5.50 6.96 21.31
CA GLY A 321 5.84 5.55 21.17
C GLY A 321 6.87 5.27 20.09
N VAL A 322 6.70 4.17 19.35
CA VAL A 322 7.72 3.60 18.43
C VAL A 322 8.24 4.57 17.37
N ARG A 323 7.54 5.67 17.10
CA ARG A 323 7.95 6.68 16.11
C ARG A 323 8.52 7.96 16.71
N THR A 324 8.57 8.05 18.05
CA THR A 324 9.00 9.25 18.75
C THR A 324 10.01 8.98 19.86
N GLU A 325 10.02 7.76 20.41
CA GLU A 325 10.83 7.39 21.58
C GLU A 325 11.15 5.89 21.61
N GLU A 326 12.02 5.48 22.51
CA GLU A 326 12.29 4.07 22.81
C GLU A 326 11.05 3.41 23.42
N THR A 327 10.73 2.20 22.99
CA THR A 327 9.66 1.42 23.60
C THR A 327 10.13 0.00 23.95
N ASN A 328 9.51 -0.57 24.98
CA ASN A 328 9.82 -1.93 25.38
C ASN A 328 9.52 -2.98 24.31
N LEU A 329 8.55 -2.73 23.42
CA LEU A 329 8.30 -3.58 22.26
C LEU A 329 9.39 -3.40 21.20
N GLY A 330 9.83 -2.16 20.96
CA GLY A 330 10.95 -1.86 20.06
C GLY A 330 12.22 -2.56 20.51
N ASP A 331 12.54 -2.49 21.80
CA ASP A 331 13.69 -3.20 22.41
C ASP A 331 13.59 -4.71 22.19
N PHE A 332 12.42 -5.30 22.48
CA PHE A 332 12.18 -6.73 22.36
C PHE A 332 12.35 -7.23 20.92
N ILE A 333 11.81 -6.51 19.94
CA ILE A 333 11.92 -6.87 18.52
C ILE A 333 13.36 -6.69 18.03
N ALA A 334 14.02 -5.58 18.38
CA ALA A 334 15.39 -5.34 17.99
C ALA A 334 16.36 -6.40 18.58
N ASP A 335 16.13 -6.84 19.83
CA ASP A 335 16.88 -7.95 20.42
C ASP A 335 16.60 -9.29 19.72
N ALA A 336 15.36 -9.54 19.33
CA ALA A 336 15.01 -10.72 18.54
C ALA A 336 15.74 -10.73 17.19
N TYR A 337 15.84 -9.61 16.49
CA TYR A 337 16.60 -9.48 15.25
C TYR A 337 18.08 -9.74 15.49
N LEU A 338 18.66 -9.09 16.50
CA LEU A 338 20.05 -9.28 16.86
C LEU A 338 20.36 -10.74 17.20
N TRP A 339 19.52 -11.37 17.99
CA TRP A 339 19.66 -12.78 18.37
C TRP A 339 19.58 -13.70 17.14
N GLN A 340 18.54 -13.54 16.30
CA GLN A 340 18.34 -14.39 15.12
C GLN A 340 19.49 -14.28 14.13
N VAL A 341 19.94 -13.05 13.83
CA VAL A 341 21.04 -12.83 12.90
C VAL A 341 22.37 -13.36 13.47
N ARG A 342 22.60 -13.23 14.78
CA ARG A 342 23.76 -13.85 15.43
C ARG A 342 23.77 -15.36 15.29
N GLN A 343 22.61 -16.04 15.44
CA GLN A 343 22.53 -17.49 15.24
C GLN A 343 22.89 -17.88 13.81
N SER A 344 22.45 -17.11 12.82
CA SER A 344 22.72 -17.36 11.41
C SER A 344 24.18 -17.07 11.03
N ALA A 345 24.76 -15.99 11.56
CA ALA A 345 26.11 -15.53 11.26
C ALA A 345 27.24 -16.38 11.92
N VAL A 346 26.89 -17.30 12.81
CA VAL A 346 27.85 -18.24 13.44
C VAL A 346 28.64 -19.02 12.38
N LEU A 347 27.98 -19.43 11.30
CA LEU A 347 28.62 -20.20 10.21
C LEU A 347 29.65 -19.35 9.44
N ASP A 348 29.41 -18.05 9.35
CA ASP A 348 30.28 -17.09 8.64
C ASP A 348 31.41 -16.55 9.54
N ARG A 349 31.40 -16.89 10.82
CA ARG A 349 32.34 -16.38 11.86
C ARG A 349 32.31 -14.85 11.97
N VAL A 350 31.17 -14.23 11.72
CA VAL A 350 30.97 -12.80 11.81
C VAL A 350 30.34 -12.42 13.15
N THR A 351 30.87 -11.41 13.81
CA THR A 351 30.24 -10.82 15.02
C THR A 351 29.23 -9.78 14.58
N ILE A 352 28.00 -9.90 15.05
CA ILE A 352 26.96 -8.88 14.84
C ILE A 352 26.90 -7.98 16.06
N ASP A 353 27.20 -6.69 15.85
CA ASP A 353 27.41 -5.70 16.90
C ASP A 353 26.11 -5.12 17.44
N GLY A 354 25.08 -5.02 16.60
CA GLY A 354 23.78 -4.47 16.99
C GLY A 354 22.69 -4.81 16.00
N ALA A 355 21.48 -4.31 16.28
CA ALA A 355 20.35 -4.34 15.37
C ALA A 355 19.67 -2.97 15.32
N LEU A 356 19.03 -2.69 14.20
CA LEU A 356 18.29 -1.47 13.96
C LEU A 356 17.05 -1.79 13.10
N MET A 357 15.90 -1.26 13.51
CA MET A 357 14.68 -1.29 12.73
C MET A 357 13.97 0.07 12.78
N ASN A 358 13.14 0.37 11.79
CA ASN A 358 12.32 1.57 11.80
C ASN A 358 11.04 1.37 12.62
N GLY A 359 10.65 2.35 13.41
CA GLY A 359 9.42 2.32 14.22
C GLY A 359 8.14 2.22 13.38
N GLY A 360 8.21 2.62 12.11
CA GLY A 360 7.12 2.46 11.13
C GLY A 360 6.73 1.02 10.87
N SER A 361 7.66 0.08 11.02
CA SER A 361 7.41 -1.36 10.87
C SER A 361 6.59 -1.96 12.03
N ILE A 362 6.53 -1.29 13.19
CA ILE A 362 5.73 -1.73 14.35
C ILE A 362 4.35 -1.09 14.26
N ARG A 363 3.31 -1.92 14.01
CA ARG A 363 1.96 -1.41 13.71
C ARG A 363 0.97 -1.54 14.87
N ALA A 364 1.29 -2.32 15.91
CA ALA A 364 0.44 -2.51 17.09
C ALA A 364 1.27 -2.87 18.32
N GLY A 365 0.68 -2.72 19.51
CA GLY A 365 1.21 -3.26 20.75
C GLY A 365 0.70 -4.68 21.05
N ILE A 366 1.28 -5.32 22.07
CA ILE A 366 0.86 -6.62 22.58
C ILE A 366 0.41 -6.46 24.04
N LYS A 367 -0.83 -6.84 24.34
CA LYS A 367 -1.36 -6.81 25.72
C LYS A 367 -0.75 -7.89 26.58
N ALA A 368 -0.74 -7.70 27.91
CA ALA A 368 -0.35 -8.74 28.85
C ALA A 368 -1.21 -10.00 28.66
N GLY A 369 -0.59 -11.18 28.71
CA GLY A 369 -1.23 -12.47 28.53
C GLY A 369 -0.58 -13.35 27.47
N ALA A 370 -1.39 -14.16 26.79
CA ALA A 370 -0.92 -14.99 25.69
C ALA A 370 -0.54 -14.15 24.48
N ILE A 371 0.57 -14.50 23.84
CA ILE A 371 0.97 -13.98 22.53
C ILE A 371 0.62 -15.04 21.50
N THR A 372 -0.10 -14.66 20.45
CA THR A 372 -0.54 -15.53 19.37
C THR A 372 0.15 -15.18 18.05
N GLU A 373 0.02 -16.04 17.03
CA GLU A 373 0.44 -15.70 15.65
C GLU A 373 -0.26 -14.44 15.13
N ALA A 374 -1.53 -14.23 15.51
CA ALA A 374 -2.26 -13.01 15.18
C ALA A 374 -1.57 -11.76 15.73
N ASP A 375 -1.05 -11.83 16.96
CA ASP A 375 -0.37 -10.70 17.58
C ASP A 375 0.94 -10.37 16.85
N LEU A 376 1.74 -11.38 16.49
CA LEU A 376 2.98 -11.15 15.74
C LEU A 376 2.73 -10.50 14.39
N LEU A 377 1.75 -11.01 13.65
CA LEU A 377 1.42 -10.47 12.31
C LEU A 377 0.75 -9.10 12.36
N ARG A 378 0.02 -8.77 13.44
CA ARG A 378 -0.52 -7.44 13.66
C ARG A 378 0.59 -6.43 14.01
N VAL A 379 1.62 -6.89 14.71
CA VAL A 379 2.78 -6.06 15.08
C VAL A 379 3.71 -5.84 13.89
N LEU A 380 3.99 -6.87 13.10
CA LEU A 380 4.93 -6.86 11.97
C LEU A 380 4.24 -7.41 10.69
N PRO A 381 3.36 -6.63 10.05
CA PRO A 381 2.55 -7.13 8.92
C PRO A 381 3.27 -7.19 7.58
N TYR A 382 4.46 -6.59 7.45
CA TYR A 382 5.12 -6.37 6.17
C TYR A 382 5.95 -7.55 5.65
N HIS A 383 6.21 -8.56 6.50
CA HIS A 383 6.97 -9.77 6.15
C HIS A 383 8.37 -9.46 5.60
N ASN A 384 9.08 -8.51 6.23
CA ASN A 384 10.45 -8.18 5.85
C ASN A 384 11.38 -9.35 6.12
N TYR A 385 12.35 -9.56 5.23
CA TYR A 385 13.45 -10.48 5.47
C TYR A 385 14.55 -9.80 6.28
N LEU A 386 15.15 -10.54 7.20
CA LEU A 386 16.31 -10.05 7.94
C LEU A 386 17.56 -10.14 7.08
N GLN A 387 18.41 -9.14 7.27
CA GLN A 387 19.74 -9.03 6.68
C GLN A 387 20.71 -8.54 7.77
N TYR A 388 22.00 -8.64 7.55
CA TYR A 388 22.93 -7.77 8.24
C TYR A 388 23.74 -6.95 7.24
N VAL A 389 24.13 -5.78 7.67
CA VAL A 389 24.92 -4.86 6.87
C VAL A 389 26.24 -4.59 7.53
N THR A 390 27.31 -4.56 6.72
CA THR A 390 28.65 -4.17 7.11
C THR A 390 28.89 -2.74 6.67
N MET A 391 29.16 -1.82 7.63
CA MET A 391 29.36 -0.40 7.34
C MET A 391 30.34 0.25 8.30
N LYS A 392 30.85 1.44 7.94
CA LYS A 392 31.62 2.32 8.84
C LYS A 392 30.73 2.96 9.90
N GLY A 393 31.30 3.27 11.08
CA GLY A 393 30.60 4.01 12.13
C GLY A 393 30.10 5.38 11.65
N SER A 394 30.86 6.07 10.81
CA SER A 394 30.44 7.34 10.20
C SER A 394 29.18 7.18 9.33
N THR A 395 29.00 6.06 8.65
CA THR A 395 27.76 5.74 7.89
C THR A 395 26.59 5.45 8.84
N LEU A 396 26.81 4.70 9.93
CA LEU A 396 25.78 4.45 10.94
C LEU A 396 25.31 5.78 11.58
N LEU A 397 26.23 6.70 11.85
CA LEU A 397 25.90 8.02 12.39
C LEU A 397 25.07 8.85 11.39
N GLU A 398 25.44 8.86 10.10
CA GLU A 398 24.65 9.50 9.03
C GLU A 398 23.22 8.94 8.98
N ILE A 399 23.08 7.62 9.07
CA ILE A 399 21.79 6.93 9.04
C ILE A 399 20.92 7.31 10.24
N LEU A 400 21.44 7.26 11.46
CA LEU A 400 20.68 7.63 12.67
C LEU A 400 20.29 9.11 12.68
N GLU A 401 21.15 10.00 12.18
CA GLU A 401 20.84 11.43 12.04
C GLU A 401 19.69 11.65 11.03
N ALA A 402 19.72 10.99 9.88
CA ALA A 402 18.65 11.06 8.88
C ALA A 402 17.33 10.46 9.40
N ALA A 403 17.39 9.34 10.12
CA ALA A 403 16.24 8.63 10.64
C ALA A 403 15.55 9.34 11.83
N THR A 404 16.19 10.33 12.41
CA THR A 404 15.65 11.15 13.51
C THR A 404 15.41 12.61 13.12
N CYS A 405 15.38 12.92 11.82
CA CYS A 405 15.39 14.31 11.31
C CYS A 405 14.22 15.18 11.79
N THR A 406 13.07 14.58 12.11
CA THR A 406 11.89 15.31 12.63
C THR A 406 11.69 15.16 14.13
N THR A 407 12.47 14.31 14.82
CA THR A 407 12.31 14.11 16.26
C THR A 407 12.32 15.45 17.02
N PRO A 408 11.35 15.72 17.94
CA PRO A 408 10.44 14.77 18.59
C PRO A 408 9.12 14.47 17.82
N THR A 409 8.89 15.05 16.65
CA THR A 409 7.72 14.75 15.82
C THR A 409 7.80 13.31 15.30
N ALA A 410 6.67 12.62 15.29
CA ALA A 410 6.58 11.22 14.87
C ALA A 410 7.06 11.01 13.43
N LEU A 411 7.93 10.02 13.23
CA LEU A 411 8.49 9.65 11.94
C LEU A 411 8.54 8.13 11.79
N GLY A 412 8.09 7.59 10.65
CA GLY A 412 8.20 6.16 10.35
C GLY A 412 9.62 5.63 10.45
N ALA A 413 10.58 6.43 10.02
CA ALA A 413 12.01 6.11 10.08
C ALA A 413 12.60 6.02 11.49
N PHE A 414 11.95 6.54 12.54
CA PHE A 414 12.52 6.60 13.89
C PHE A 414 13.09 5.24 14.32
N PRO A 415 14.39 5.16 14.72
CA PRO A 415 15.05 3.89 14.94
C PRO A 415 14.71 3.27 16.30
N GLN A 416 14.36 1.98 16.33
CA GLN A 416 14.40 1.12 17.51
C GLN A 416 15.65 0.23 17.38
N VAL A 417 16.42 0.03 18.47
CA VAL A 417 17.78 -0.53 18.38
C VAL A 417 18.09 -1.58 19.43
N ALA A 418 19.03 -2.48 19.10
CA ALA A 418 19.68 -3.39 20.06
C ALA A 418 21.21 -3.30 19.92
N GLY A 419 21.92 -3.34 21.03
CA GLY A 419 23.38 -3.22 21.03
C GLY A 419 23.93 -1.85 20.62
N ILE A 420 23.07 -0.87 20.40
CA ILE A 420 23.42 0.52 20.05
C ILE A 420 22.84 1.43 21.14
N VAL A 421 23.63 2.39 21.64
CA VAL A 421 23.15 3.40 22.58
C VAL A 421 23.43 4.78 21.99
N TYR A 422 22.38 5.61 21.86
CA TYR A 422 22.52 6.93 21.27
C TYR A 422 21.59 7.98 21.90
N THR A 423 21.93 9.23 21.68
CA THR A 423 21.16 10.40 22.14
C THR A 423 20.81 11.28 20.94
N VAL A 424 19.60 11.83 20.93
CA VAL A 424 19.14 12.85 19.99
C VAL A 424 18.97 14.17 20.74
N ASP A 425 19.71 15.20 20.35
CA ASP A 425 19.54 16.57 20.85
C ASP A 425 18.52 17.31 20.00
N THR A 426 17.30 17.46 20.51
CA THR A 426 16.20 18.11 19.80
C THR A 426 16.30 19.64 19.78
N LYS A 427 17.20 20.24 20.56
CA LYS A 427 17.49 21.69 20.54
C LYS A 427 18.30 22.07 19.30
N THR A 428 19.03 21.12 18.72
CA THR A 428 19.74 21.28 17.47
C THR A 428 18.84 20.89 16.30
N LEU A 429 18.60 21.82 15.37
CA LEU A 429 17.80 21.55 14.18
C LEU A 429 18.54 20.61 13.23
N PHE A 430 17.77 19.74 12.54
CA PHE A 430 18.32 18.90 11.48
C PHE A 430 18.85 19.77 10.33
N ALA A 431 20.14 19.67 10.06
CA ALA A 431 20.78 20.35 8.96
C ALA A 431 20.59 19.54 7.65
N LYS A 432 19.70 20.01 6.78
CA LYS A 432 19.43 19.38 5.49
C LYS A 432 20.60 19.57 4.53
N GLY A 433 21.13 18.48 4.01
CA GLY A 433 22.05 18.43 2.88
C GLY A 433 21.32 18.24 1.56
N GLU A 434 21.89 17.41 0.68
CA GLU A 434 21.27 17.06 -0.60
C GLU A 434 20.05 16.15 -0.42
N LEU A 435 19.04 16.34 -1.27
CA LEU A 435 17.91 15.41 -1.36
C LEU A 435 18.43 14.04 -1.83
N TYR A 436 17.99 12.98 -1.18
CA TYR A 436 18.31 11.64 -1.65
C TYR A 436 17.63 11.38 -3.01
N PRO A 437 18.28 10.69 -3.96
CA PRO A 437 17.68 10.35 -5.24
C PRO A 437 16.37 9.55 -5.07
N HIS A 438 15.34 9.92 -5.81
CA HIS A 438 14.02 9.28 -5.76
C HIS A 438 13.42 9.18 -4.34
N SER A 439 13.60 10.22 -3.53
CA SER A 439 13.17 10.26 -2.13
C SER A 439 12.65 11.66 -1.78
N VAL A 440 11.89 11.73 -0.69
CA VAL A 440 11.47 12.99 -0.05
C VAL A 440 12.38 13.37 1.12
N TYR A 441 13.34 12.52 1.46
CA TYR A 441 14.26 12.67 2.58
C TYR A 441 15.60 13.25 2.14
N TYR A 442 16.26 13.91 3.09
CA TYR A 442 17.53 14.61 2.85
C TYR A 442 18.68 13.91 3.59
N ARG A 443 19.83 13.87 2.96
CA ARG A 443 21.08 13.54 3.64
C ARG A 443 21.35 14.60 4.73
N PRO A 444 21.83 14.23 5.92
CA PRO A 444 22.30 15.22 6.89
C PRO A 444 23.54 15.95 6.33
N ALA A 445 23.52 17.29 6.39
CA ALA A 445 24.66 18.11 5.96
C ALA A 445 25.87 17.98 6.90
N ALA A 446 25.61 17.67 8.18
CA ALA A 446 26.62 17.51 9.22
C ALA A 446 26.23 16.35 10.16
N PRO A 447 26.50 15.08 9.78
CA PRO A 447 26.22 13.93 10.64
C PRO A 447 26.92 14.07 12.00
N GLY A 448 26.19 13.77 13.09
CA GLY A 448 26.66 13.95 14.45
C GLY A 448 26.41 15.34 15.05
N SER A 449 25.73 16.23 14.32
CA SER A 449 25.36 17.55 14.85
C SER A 449 24.28 17.47 15.92
N ARG A 450 23.34 16.50 15.82
CA ARG A 450 22.27 16.29 16.81
C ARG A 450 22.20 14.86 17.33
N VAL A 451 22.74 13.86 16.64
CA VAL A 451 22.86 12.49 17.11
C VAL A 451 24.27 12.23 17.66
N THR A 452 24.33 11.66 18.87
CA THR A 452 25.57 11.18 19.48
C THR A 452 25.42 9.70 19.78
N ILE A 453 26.20 8.84 19.11
CA ILE A 453 26.29 7.42 19.44
C ILE A 453 27.27 7.24 20.60
N THR A 454 26.84 6.64 21.70
CA THR A 454 27.67 6.40 22.88
C THR A 454 28.43 5.08 22.76
N SER A 455 27.75 4.02 22.33
CA SER A 455 28.35 2.69 22.19
C SER A 455 27.66 1.84 21.11
N VAL A 456 28.42 0.90 20.54
CA VAL A 456 27.95 -0.15 19.64
C VAL A 456 28.60 -1.46 20.07
N GLY A 457 27.80 -2.53 20.21
CA GLY A 457 28.27 -3.83 20.67
C GLY A 457 28.87 -3.81 22.09
N GLY A 458 28.42 -2.89 22.94
CA GLY A 458 28.93 -2.70 24.30
C GLY A 458 30.31 -2.00 24.39
N LYS A 459 30.84 -1.54 23.25
CA LYS A 459 32.12 -0.80 23.17
C LYS A 459 31.87 0.67 22.85
N PRO A 460 32.75 1.60 23.30
CA PRO A 460 32.66 3.01 22.89
C PRO A 460 32.59 3.13 21.37
N PHE A 461 31.76 4.05 20.90
CA PHE A 461 31.58 4.27 19.46
C PHE A 461 32.84 4.84 18.83
N ASP A 462 33.23 4.32 17.68
CA ASP A 462 34.30 4.81 16.83
C ASP A 462 33.79 5.02 15.39
N PRO A 463 33.76 6.25 14.85
CA PRO A 463 33.28 6.52 13.50
C PRO A 463 34.09 5.80 12.39
N GLU A 464 35.36 5.45 12.66
CA GLU A 464 36.23 4.76 11.70
C GLU A 464 36.18 3.24 11.81
N ALA A 465 35.61 2.71 12.88
CA ALA A 465 35.41 1.27 13.02
C ALA A 465 34.38 0.74 12.04
N THR A 466 34.47 -0.56 11.74
CA THR A 466 33.48 -1.27 10.94
C THR A 466 32.54 -2.04 11.86
N TYR A 467 31.24 -1.91 11.63
CA TYR A 467 30.18 -2.56 12.40
C TYR A 467 29.31 -3.43 11.50
N ASN A 468 28.81 -4.54 12.07
CA ASN A 468 27.83 -5.41 11.45
C ASN A 468 26.50 -5.24 12.20
N ILE A 469 25.48 -4.73 11.51
CA ILE A 469 24.19 -4.38 12.10
C ILE A 469 23.08 -5.20 11.43
N ALA A 470 22.28 -5.90 12.26
CA ALA A 470 21.09 -6.61 11.79
C ALA A 470 19.97 -5.61 11.46
N VAL A 471 19.33 -5.77 10.30
CA VAL A 471 18.31 -4.85 9.80
C VAL A 471 17.24 -5.61 8.99
N PRO A 472 16.01 -5.10 8.87
CA PRO A 472 15.05 -5.59 7.88
C PRO A 472 15.43 -5.09 6.47
N ASP A 473 15.12 -5.87 5.45
CA ASP A 473 15.46 -5.60 4.04
C ASP A 473 14.77 -4.36 3.45
N PHE A 474 13.69 -3.89 4.07
CA PHE A 474 13.10 -2.59 3.77
C PHE A 474 14.12 -1.45 3.90
N LEU A 475 14.94 -1.47 4.95
CA LEU A 475 15.93 -0.41 5.18
C LEU A 475 17.09 -0.46 4.18
N THR A 476 17.58 -1.66 3.85
CA THR A 476 18.66 -1.84 2.86
C THR A 476 18.22 -1.54 1.43
N SER A 477 16.91 -1.54 1.20
CA SER A 477 16.31 -1.13 -0.07
C SER A 477 16.13 0.40 -0.17
N GLY A 478 16.50 1.15 0.88
CA GLY A 478 16.41 2.61 0.94
C GLY A 478 15.03 3.11 1.37
N GLY A 479 14.21 2.26 1.99
CA GLY A 479 12.91 2.64 2.54
C GLY A 479 13.02 3.73 3.59
N ASP A 480 11.97 4.53 3.77
CA ASP A 480 11.98 5.72 4.61
C ASP A 480 13.20 6.63 4.31
N SER A 481 13.90 7.10 5.33
CA SER A 481 15.11 7.92 5.20
C SER A 481 16.42 7.11 5.15
N TYR A 482 16.35 5.80 4.97
CA TYR A 482 17.52 4.89 5.02
C TYR A 482 18.27 4.74 3.70
N TYR A 483 18.13 5.70 2.79
CA TYR A 483 18.76 5.68 1.46
C TYR A 483 20.25 5.29 1.47
N SER A 484 21.02 5.74 2.47
CA SER A 484 22.45 5.42 2.58
C SER A 484 22.74 3.93 2.79
N MET A 485 21.76 3.12 3.20
CA MET A 485 21.91 1.66 3.33
C MET A 485 21.95 0.93 1.99
N GLN A 486 21.43 1.51 0.92
CA GLN A 486 21.50 0.90 -0.42
C GLN A 486 22.74 1.33 -1.22
N ASP A 487 23.58 2.21 -0.69
CA ASP A 487 24.79 2.69 -1.36
C ASP A 487 25.93 1.63 -1.26
N PRO A 488 26.29 0.95 -2.35
CA PRO A 488 27.28 -0.13 -2.32
C PRO A 488 28.70 0.38 -2.02
N ALA A 489 28.94 1.70 -2.10
CA ALA A 489 30.22 2.30 -1.70
C ALA A 489 30.34 2.43 -0.19
N LYS A 490 29.23 2.41 0.55
CA LYS A 490 29.17 2.61 2.01
C LYS A 490 28.80 1.35 2.77
N VAL A 491 27.98 0.47 2.17
CA VAL A 491 27.33 -0.65 2.85
C VAL A 491 27.46 -1.93 2.03
N THR A 492 27.86 -3.02 2.69
CA THR A 492 27.77 -4.37 2.15
C THR A 492 26.61 -5.09 2.81
N ILE A 493 25.70 -5.67 2.01
CA ILE A 493 24.48 -6.32 2.46
C ILE A 493 24.65 -7.83 2.40
N HIS A 494 24.20 -8.53 3.45
CA HIS A 494 24.24 -9.99 3.58
C HIS A 494 22.84 -10.52 3.96
N ASP A 495 22.29 -11.43 3.15
CA ASP A 495 20.99 -12.04 3.38
C ASP A 495 21.06 -13.10 4.50
N VAL A 496 19.98 -13.23 5.28
CA VAL A 496 19.88 -14.16 6.43
C VAL A 496 18.74 -15.16 6.27
N ASP A 497 17.83 -14.95 5.31
CA ASP A 497 16.71 -15.82 4.94
C ASP A 497 15.67 -16.11 6.04
N TYR A 498 15.52 -15.23 7.04
CA TYR A 498 14.48 -15.29 8.05
C TYR A 498 13.53 -14.09 7.94
N LEU A 499 12.23 -14.33 8.10
CA LEU A 499 11.26 -13.25 8.26
C LEU A 499 11.40 -12.59 9.64
N ASP A 500 11.06 -11.32 9.72
CA ASP A 500 11.00 -10.52 10.95
C ASP A 500 10.12 -11.19 12.03
N THR A 501 8.95 -11.72 11.65
CA THR A 501 8.06 -12.47 12.54
C THR A 501 8.65 -13.80 12.98
N ASP A 502 9.45 -14.49 12.14
CA ASP A 502 10.14 -15.71 12.49
C ASP A 502 11.20 -15.46 13.57
N ALA A 503 11.93 -14.34 13.46
CA ALA A 503 12.93 -13.94 14.45
C ALA A 503 12.29 -13.74 15.83
N VAL A 504 11.16 -13.03 15.90
CA VAL A 504 10.44 -12.80 17.16
C VAL A 504 9.91 -14.13 17.74
N ARG A 505 9.35 -14.99 16.89
CA ARG A 505 8.87 -16.32 17.30
C ARG A 505 9.99 -17.20 17.84
N ASN A 506 11.12 -17.23 17.16
CA ASN A 506 12.29 -18.03 17.57
C ASN A 506 12.91 -17.49 18.86
N TYR A 507 12.99 -16.16 19.00
CA TYR A 507 13.49 -15.54 20.22
C TYR A 507 12.58 -15.79 21.42
N LEU A 508 11.25 -15.76 21.25
CA LEU A 508 10.31 -16.18 22.29
C LEU A 508 10.55 -17.62 22.74
N LYS A 509 10.86 -18.55 21.83
CA LYS A 509 11.21 -19.93 22.19
C LYS A 509 12.52 -20.00 22.98
N GLU A 510 13.52 -19.23 22.58
CA GLU A 510 14.81 -19.12 23.29
C GLU A 510 14.60 -18.65 24.73
N LEU A 511 13.71 -17.68 24.95
CA LEU A 511 13.32 -17.19 26.28
C LEU A 511 12.41 -18.16 27.08
N GLY A 512 12.22 -19.39 26.62
CA GLY A 512 11.33 -20.37 27.28
C GLY A 512 9.84 -20.06 27.13
N GLY A 513 9.47 -19.28 26.08
CA GLY A 513 8.08 -18.97 25.74
C GLY A 513 7.48 -17.80 26.54
N THR A 514 8.29 -17.07 27.32
CA THR A 514 7.80 -15.92 28.11
C THR A 514 8.74 -14.74 27.94
N VAL A 515 8.17 -13.57 27.65
CA VAL A 515 8.94 -12.31 27.58
C VAL A 515 9.55 -12.01 28.93
N GLY A 516 10.89 -11.79 28.96
CA GLY A 516 11.66 -11.57 30.18
C GLY A 516 11.29 -10.27 30.90
N ALA A 517 11.53 -10.23 32.21
CA ALA A 517 11.23 -9.08 33.06
C ALA A 517 11.98 -7.79 32.63
N ASP A 518 13.10 -7.93 31.94
CA ASP A 518 13.92 -6.83 31.43
C ASP A 518 13.15 -5.93 30.44
N TYR A 519 12.11 -6.48 29.77
CA TYR A 519 11.23 -5.74 28.86
C TYR A 519 10.00 -5.13 29.54
N LYS A 520 9.98 -5.04 30.87
CA LYS A 520 8.88 -4.38 31.58
C LYS A 520 8.85 -2.86 31.29
N ALA A 521 9.99 -2.27 30.98
CA ALA A 521 10.15 -0.87 30.62
C ALA A 521 11.23 -0.75 29.52
N PRO A 522 11.31 0.38 28.80
CA PRO A 522 12.44 0.69 27.91
C PRO A 522 13.78 0.56 28.61
N GLN A 523 14.82 0.11 27.90
CA GLN A 523 16.11 -0.25 28.48
C GLN A 523 17.12 0.92 28.52
N GLY A 524 16.73 2.12 28.07
CA GLY A 524 17.58 3.31 28.09
C GLY A 524 18.63 3.35 26.98
N ARG A 525 18.33 2.73 25.85
CA ARG A 525 19.20 2.71 24.65
C ARG A 525 19.11 4.01 23.86
N ILE A 526 17.96 4.69 23.94
CA ILE A 526 17.65 5.90 23.18
C ILE A 526 17.31 7.03 24.16
N THR A 527 18.08 8.11 24.12
CA THR A 527 17.81 9.29 24.93
C THR A 527 17.43 10.46 24.03
N ILE A 528 16.29 11.11 24.31
CA ILE A 528 15.84 12.33 23.62
C ILE A 528 15.90 13.48 24.61
N ARG A 529 16.60 14.59 24.30
CA ARG A 529 16.82 15.71 25.20
C ARG A 529 16.73 17.07 24.51
#